data_a90c323918d0e4836a76630f7725c671
#
_entry.id   a90c323918d0e4836a76630f7725c671
#
_cell.length_a   1.000
_cell.length_b   1.000
_cell.length_c   1.000
_cell.angle_alpha   90.00
_cell.angle_beta   90.00
_cell.angle_gamma   90.00
#
_symmetry.space_group_name_H-M   'P 1'
#
loop_
_entity.id
_entity.type
_entity.pdbx_description
1 polymer ?
#
loop_
_entity_poly.entity_id
_entity_poly.type
_entity_poly.pdbx_seq_one_letter_code
_entity_poly.pdbx_strand_id
1 'polypeptide(L)'
;SAAKHGVLRAEGCAHPIDYHATDYAAEVRRLTGGEGVDIVLDPLGGNDWRKGLKLLRPVGRLVAYGFANLSDGRRRPARLASQVAGIPLLTPLQLMNNNRTVSGVNIGRMWGQIAILREEFQAVLTLWDEGKIKPRVDMSYPFTQAADAHRRILQRQNIGKVLLKP
;
A
#
# COMPACT_ATOMS: atom_id res chain seq x y z
N SER A 1 -10.44 -6.59 -5.24
CA SER A 1 -11.51 -7.27 -6.00
C SER A 1 -12.83 -7.20 -5.25
N ALA A 2 -13.93 -7.27 -5.97
CA ALA A 2 -15.28 -7.22 -5.41
C ALA A 2 -15.51 -8.21 -4.25
N ALA A 3 -14.94 -9.42 -4.36
CA ALA A 3 -15.02 -10.45 -3.32
C ALA A 3 -14.48 -10.03 -1.93
N LYS A 4 -13.64 -8.99 -1.87
CA LYS A 4 -13.06 -8.48 -0.61
C LYS A 4 -13.82 -7.25 -0.06
N HIS A 5 -14.79 -6.70 -0.80
CA HIS A 5 -15.47 -5.45 -0.42
C HIS A 5 -16.24 -5.57 0.90
N GLY A 6 -16.90 -6.71 1.15
CA GLY A 6 -17.63 -6.93 2.39
C GLY A 6 -16.72 -6.85 3.63
N VAL A 7 -15.54 -7.47 3.55
CA VAL A 7 -14.55 -7.42 4.63
C VAL A 7 -14.00 -6.00 4.81
N LEU A 8 -13.65 -5.32 3.72
CA LEU A 8 -13.15 -3.96 3.79
C LEU A 8 -14.14 -2.99 4.44
N ARG A 9 -15.43 -3.12 4.10
CA ARG A 9 -16.49 -2.32 4.74
C ARG A 9 -16.64 -2.63 6.23
N ALA A 10 -16.59 -3.90 6.60
CA ALA A 10 -16.64 -4.32 8.00
C ALA A 10 -15.44 -3.79 8.82
N GLU A 11 -14.32 -3.53 8.17
CA GLU A 11 -13.12 -2.91 8.75
C GLU A 11 -13.09 -1.38 8.63
N GLY A 12 -14.20 -0.74 8.25
CA GLY A 12 -14.35 0.71 8.23
C GLY A 12 -13.97 1.40 6.91
N CYS A 13 -13.68 0.64 5.84
CA CYS A 13 -13.43 1.25 4.52
C CYS A 13 -14.76 1.73 3.91
N ALA A 14 -14.95 3.03 3.83
CA ALA A 14 -16.18 3.63 3.30
C ALA A 14 -16.41 3.29 1.81
N HIS A 15 -15.36 3.32 1.01
CA HIS A 15 -15.44 3.17 -0.45
C HIS A 15 -14.42 2.15 -0.99
N PRO A 16 -14.66 0.84 -0.84
CA PRO A 16 -13.81 -0.17 -1.48
C PRO A 16 -13.91 -0.10 -3.00
N ILE A 17 -12.80 0.06 -3.69
CA ILE A 17 -12.75 0.17 -5.15
C ILE A 17 -12.18 -1.12 -5.75
N ASP A 18 -12.86 -1.68 -6.74
CA ASP A 18 -12.32 -2.77 -7.54
C ASP A 18 -11.51 -2.22 -8.72
N TYR A 19 -10.20 -2.14 -8.53
CA TYR A 19 -9.26 -1.64 -9.53
C TYR A 19 -9.10 -2.56 -10.76
N HIS A 20 -9.73 -3.73 -10.78
CA HIS A 20 -9.82 -4.59 -11.96
C HIS A 20 -10.98 -4.18 -12.88
N ALA A 21 -12.05 -3.65 -12.30
CA ALA A 21 -13.24 -3.24 -13.02
C ALA A 21 -13.24 -1.75 -13.38
N THR A 22 -12.51 -0.93 -12.60
CA THR A 22 -12.56 0.54 -12.73
C THR A 22 -11.17 1.16 -12.59
N ASP A 23 -10.91 2.28 -13.25
CA ASP A 23 -9.75 3.11 -12.91
C ASP A 23 -9.99 3.75 -11.54
N TYR A 24 -9.25 3.29 -10.54
CA TYR A 24 -9.40 3.77 -9.18
C TYR A 24 -9.18 5.28 -9.05
N ALA A 25 -8.35 5.88 -9.92
CA ALA A 25 -8.10 7.31 -9.87
C ALA A 25 -9.31 8.12 -10.32
N ALA A 26 -10.01 7.65 -11.36
CA ALA A 26 -11.26 8.24 -11.81
C ALA A 26 -12.35 8.11 -10.74
N GLU A 27 -12.44 6.93 -10.11
CA GLU A 27 -13.44 6.66 -9.08
C GLU A 27 -13.19 7.49 -7.80
N VAL A 28 -11.94 7.65 -7.35
CA VAL A 28 -11.61 8.54 -6.23
C VAL A 28 -12.03 9.97 -6.53
N ARG A 29 -11.76 10.48 -7.73
CA ARG A 29 -12.21 11.83 -8.11
C ARG A 29 -13.71 11.97 -8.10
N ARG A 30 -14.44 10.98 -8.61
CA ARG A 30 -15.89 10.96 -8.57
C ARG A 30 -16.42 11.01 -7.13
N LEU A 31 -15.85 10.19 -6.24
CA LEU A 31 -16.25 10.11 -4.82
C LEU A 31 -15.95 11.37 -4.02
N THR A 32 -14.90 12.11 -4.41
CA THR A 32 -14.48 13.34 -3.73
C THR A 32 -14.98 14.60 -4.42
N GLY A 33 -15.88 14.51 -5.38
CA GLY A 33 -16.35 15.68 -6.14
C GLY A 33 -15.24 16.39 -6.93
N GLY A 34 -14.15 15.70 -7.24
CA GLY A 34 -12.99 16.24 -7.94
C GLY A 34 -11.89 16.83 -7.04
N GLU A 35 -12.16 17.04 -5.75
CA GLU A 35 -11.21 17.67 -4.82
C GLU A 35 -9.97 16.82 -4.55
N GLY A 36 -10.11 15.52 -4.52
CA GLY A 36 -9.03 14.58 -4.21
C GLY A 36 -8.98 14.21 -2.72
N VAL A 37 -7.82 13.70 -2.27
CA VAL A 37 -7.63 13.14 -0.94
C VAL A 37 -6.47 13.81 -0.19
N ASP A 38 -6.52 13.76 1.15
CA ASP A 38 -5.45 14.28 2.01
C ASP A 38 -4.22 13.40 2.00
N ILE A 39 -4.40 12.09 2.03
CA ILE A 39 -3.33 11.12 2.20
C ILE A 39 -3.47 10.01 1.17
N VAL A 40 -2.36 9.68 0.53
CA VAL A 40 -2.19 8.47 -0.28
C VAL A 40 -1.12 7.61 0.36
N LEU A 41 -1.47 6.39 0.76
CA LEU A 41 -0.55 5.36 1.25
C LEU A 41 -0.29 4.37 0.13
N ASP A 42 0.91 4.35 -0.43
CA ASP A 42 1.22 3.57 -1.63
C ASP A 42 2.27 2.47 -1.40
N PRO A 43 1.86 1.18 -1.48
CA PRO A 43 2.76 0.03 -1.44
C PRO A 43 3.21 -0.43 -2.84
N LEU A 44 2.67 0.14 -3.92
CA LEU A 44 2.79 -0.40 -5.27
C LEU A 44 3.96 0.17 -6.07
N GLY A 45 4.12 1.49 -6.03
CA GLY A 45 5.19 2.18 -6.75
C GLY A 45 4.97 2.32 -8.26
N GLY A 46 5.97 2.89 -8.94
CA GLY A 46 5.93 3.11 -10.38
C GLY A 46 4.84 4.09 -10.80
N ASN A 47 3.99 3.67 -11.74
CA ASN A 47 2.88 4.49 -12.25
C ASN A 47 1.86 4.88 -11.16
N ASP A 48 1.72 4.07 -10.10
CA ASP A 48 0.76 4.36 -9.03
C ASP A 48 1.20 5.58 -8.20
N TRP A 49 2.50 5.82 -8.00
CA TRP A 49 2.98 7.07 -7.40
C TRP A 49 2.54 8.31 -8.18
N ARG A 50 2.63 8.24 -9.52
CA ARG A 50 2.17 9.35 -10.38
C ARG A 50 0.65 9.55 -10.28
N LYS A 51 -0.12 8.47 -10.26
CA LYS A 51 -1.58 8.53 -10.07
C LYS A 51 -1.92 9.09 -8.68
N GLY A 52 -1.28 8.58 -7.63
CA GLY A 52 -1.47 9.03 -6.25
C GLY A 52 -1.20 10.52 -6.08
N LEU A 53 -0.08 11.03 -6.64
CA LEU A 53 0.22 12.46 -6.62
C LEU A 53 -0.87 13.32 -7.26
N LYS A 54 -1.46 12.85 -8.37
CA LYS A 54 -2.55 13.57 -9.05
C LYS A 54 -3.86 13.56 -8.27
N LEU A 55 -4.03 12.63 -7.34
CA LEU A 55 -5.21 12.53 -6.48
C LEU A 55 -5.11 13.38 -5.22
N LEU A 56 -3.92 13.86 -4.86
CA LEU A 56 -3.77 14.71 -3.69
C LEU A 56 -4.40 16.09 -3.92
N ARG A 57 -5.18 16.54 -2.95
CA ARG A 57 -5.58 17.94 -2.84
C ARG A 57 -4.40 18.81 -2.35
N PRO A 58 -4.48 20.15 -2.36
CA PRO A 58 -3.49 21.01 -1.72
C PRO A 58 -3.24 20.61 -0.26
N VAL A 59 -1.99 20.70 0.20
CA VAL A 59 -1.44 20.23 1.49
C VAL A 59 -1.53 18.71 1.72
N GLY A 60 -1.94 17.95 0.71
CA GLY A 60 -2.01 16.49 0.76
C GLY A 60 -0.63 15.83 0.76
N ARG A 61 -0.58 14.57 1.23
CA ARG A 61 0.65 13.80 1.42
C ARG A 61 0.60 12.44 0.74
N LEU A 62 1.63 12.13 -0.04
CA LEU A 62 1.88 10.77 -0.52
C LEU A 62 2.96 10.12 0.33
N VAL A 63 2.66 8.94 0.86
CA VAL A 63 3.61 8.09 1.61
C VAL A 63 3.90 6.85 0.79
N ALA A 64 5.10 6.76 0.23
CA ALA A 64 5.59 5.58 -0.50
C ALA A 64 6.25 4.63 0.49
N TYR A 65 5.67 3.43 0.70
CA TYR A 65 6.22 2.44 1.62
C TYR A 65 6.44 1.07 0.98
N GLY A 66 6.32 0.99 -0.34
CA GLY A 66 6.58 -0.22 -1.11
C GLY A 66 6.79 0.07 -2.59
N PHE A 67 7.18 -0.98 -3.32
CA PHE A 67 7.42 -0.94 -4.77
C PHE A 67 7.03 -2.29 -5.42
N ALA A 68 5.87 -2.83 -5.02
CA ALA A 68 5.41 -4.15 -5.46
C ALA A 68 5.30 -4.29 -6.98
N ASN A 69 4.96 -3.20 -7.71
CA ASN A 69 4.92 -3.20 -9.17
C ASN A 69 6.30 -3.36 -9.83
N LEU A 70 7.38 -2.97 -9.15
CA LEU A 70 8.75 -3.08 -9.61
C LEU A 70 9.38 -4.42 -9.24
N SER A 71 8.86 -5.08 -8.19
CA SER A 71 9.35 -6.36 -7.67
C SER A 71 8.51 -7.57 -8.10
N ASP A 72 7.49 -7.38 -8.93
CA ASP A 72 6.69 -8.48 -9.50
C ASP A 72 7.62 -9.39 -10.32
N GLY A 73 7.90 -10.59 -9.79
CA GLY A 73 8.85 -11.57 -10.36
C GLY A 73 8.48 -12.10 -11.75
N ARG A 74 7.39 -11.63 -12.35
CA ARG A 74 7.05 -11.86 -13.75
C ARG A 74 7.92 -10.95 -14.62
N ARG A 75 9.09 -11.45 -15.02
CA ARG A 75 10.05 -10.78 -15.90
C ARG A 75 9.41 -10.42 -17.25
N ARG A 76 8.68 -9.34 -17.30
CA ARG A 76 8.20 -8.70 -18.54
C ARG A 76 8.96 -7.37 -18.67
N PRO A 77 10.07 -7.33 -19.42
CA PRO A 77 10.95 -6.15 -19.47
C PRO A 77 10.22 -4.89 -19.92
N ALA A 78 9.30 -4.98 -20.85
CA ALA A 78 8.49 -3.86 -21.29
C ALA A 78 7.60 -3.29 -20.16
N ARG A 79 7.02 -4.15 -19.32
CA ARG A 79 6.22 -3.72 -18.18
C ARG A 79 7.10 -3.04 -17.12
N LEU A 80 8.26 -3.60 -16.84
CA LEU A 80 9.22 -3.00 -15.90
C LEU A 80 9.67 -1.62 -16.40
N ALA A 81 10.04 -1.50 -17.66
CA ALA A 81 10.43 -0.23 -18.28
C ALA A 81 9.29 0.80 -18.17
N SER A 82 8.04 0.41 -18.43
CA SER A 82 6.86 1.27 -18.27
C SER A 82 6.67 1.73 -16.80
N GLN A 83 6.89 0.85 -15.83
CA GLN A 83 6.78 1.21 -14.41
C GLN A 83 7.90 2.16 -13.99
N VAL A 84 9.13 1.94 -14.43
CA VAL A 84 10.27 2.83 -14.17
C VAL A 84 10.04 4.21 -14.80
N ALA A 85 9.60 4.26 -16.06
CA ALA A 85 9.22 5.50 -16.73
C ALA A 85 8.04 6.22 -16.07
N GLY A 86 7.23 5.48 -15.32
CA GLY A 86 6.12 5.98 -14.52
C GLY A 86 6.53 6.65 -13.21
N ILE A 87 7.76 6.45 -12.74
CA ILE A 87 8.25 7.08 -11.51
C ILE A 87 8.30 8.60 -11.72
N PRO A 88 7.61 9.40 -10.90
CA PRO A 88 7.64 10.84 -11.04
C PRO A 88 9.00 11.39 -10.62
N LEU A 89 9.61 12.22 -11.46
CA LEU A 89 10.73 13.03 -11.04
C LEU A 89 10.18 14.25 -10.30
N LEU A 90 10.52 14.38 -9.02
CA LEU A 90 10.00 15.42 -8.13
C LEU A 90 11.13 16.37 -7.75
N THR A 91 10.88 17.65 -7.91
CA THR A 91 11.76 18.69 -7.41
C THR A 91 11.11 19.44 -6.25
N PRO A 92 11.88 20.04 -5.32
CA PRO A 92 11.33 20.88 -4.26
C PRO A 92 10.41 21.98 -4.79
N LEU A 93 10.77 22.59 -5.92
CA LEU A 93 9.98 23.64 -6.55
C LEU A 93 8.60 23.14 -7.02
N GLN A 94 8.53 21.92 -7.58
CA GLN A 94 7.25 21.31 -7.97
C GLN A 94 6.38 21.02 -6.75
N LEU A 95 6.98 20.56 -5.66
CA LEU A 95 6.24 20.27 -4.41
C LEU A 95 5.71 21.57 -3.80
N MET A 96 6.53 22.64 -3.77
CA MET A 96 6.12 23.96 -3.30
C MET A 96 4.97 24.53 -4.14
N ASN A 97 5.10 24.53 -5.46
CA ASN A 97 4.09 25.09 -6.36
C ASN A 97 2.74 24.36 -6.28
N ASN A 98 2.75 23.07 -5.91
CA ASN A 98 1.54 22.27 -5.76
C ASN A 98 1.11 22.13 -4.30
N ASN A 99 1.85 22.68 -3.34
CA ASN A 99 1.61 22.52 -1.90
C ASN A 99 1.41 21.05 -1.51
N ARG A 100 2.33 20.17 -1.90
CA ARG A 100 2.23 18.72 -1.64
C ARG A 100 3.46 18.21 -0.91
N THR A 101 3.26 17.16 -0.13
CA THR A 101 4.34 16.45 0.56
C THR A 101 4.49 15.05 -0.02
N VAL A 102 5.74 14.62 -0.19
CA VAL A 102 6.08 13.22 -0.52
C VAL A 102 7.06 12.72 0.52
N SER A 103 6.76 11.56 1.09
CA SER A 103 7.65 10.87 2.02
C SER A 103 7.82 9.41 1.61
N GLY A 104 8.96 8.84 1.97
CA GLY A 104 9.28 7.43 1.72
C GLY A 104 9.66 6.72 3.01
N VAL A 105 9.21 5.48 3.16
CA VAL A 105 9.60 4.60 4.26
C VAL A 105 10.01 3.23 3.70
N ASN A 106 11.19 2.78 4.09
CA ASN A 106 11.66 1.42 3.79
C ASN A 106 12.26 0.80 5.06
N ILE A 107 11.43 0.09 5.80
CA ILE A 107 11.81 -0.56 7.06
C ILE A 107 13.00 -1.51 6.86
N GLY A 108 13.09 -2.18 5.71
CA GLY A 108 14.23 -3.06 5.38
C GLY A 108 15.60 -2.35 5.30
N ARG A 109 15.62 -1.03 5.28
CA ARG A 109 16.83 -0.19 5.32
C ARG A 109 17.10 0.45 6.69
N MET A 110 16.28 0.15 7.70
CA MET A 110 16.36 0.76 9.03
C MET A 110 17.00 -0.13 10.09
N TRP A 111 17.61 -1.27 9.72
CA TRP A 111 18.22 -2.20 10.68
C TRP A 111 19.33 -1.58 11.53
N GLY A 112 19.99 -0.52 11.07
CA GLY A 112 20.91 0.27 11.88
C GLY A 112 20.24 1.20 12.90
N GLN A 113 18.92 1.32 12.88
CA GLN A 113 18.12 2.22 13.74
C GLN A 113 17.21 1.44 14.70
N ILE A 114 17.79 0.45 15.39
CA ILE A 114 17.04 -0.49 16.24
C ILE A 114 16.22 0.22 17.32
N ALA A 115 16.73 1.32 17.88
CA ALA A 115 16.01 2.08 18.90
C ALA A 115 14.68 2.64 18.36
N ILE A 116 14.72 3.27 17.19
CA ILE A 116 13.53 3.81 16.52
C ILE A 116 12.55 2.67 16.19
N LEU A 117 13.04 1.58 15.58
CA LEU A 117 12.18 0.45 15.22
C LEU A 117 11.51 -0.17 16.45
N ARG A 118 12.21 -0.22 17.58
CA ARG A 118 11.65 -0.74 18.85
C ARG A 118 10.55 0.18 19.38
N GLU A 119 10.78 1.48 19.39
CA GLU A 119 9.80 2.47 19.82
C GLU A 119 8.52 2.40 18.97
N GLU A 120 8.66 2.43 17.65
CA GLU A 120 7.54 2.33 16.72
C GLU A 120 6.78 0.99 16.86
N PHE A 121 7.51 -0.12 17.04
CA PHE A 121 6.90 -1.42 17.26
C PHE A 121 6.13 -1.48 18.57
N GLN A 122 6.68 -0.89 19.64
CA GLN A 122 6.01 -0.81 20.94
C GLN A 122 4.72 0.02 20.84
N ALA A 123 4.73 1.12 20.08
CA ALA A 123 3.52 1.92 19.83
C ALA A 123 2.44 1.09 19.09
N VAL A 124 2.83 0.28 18.11
CA VAL A 124 1.89 -0.63 17.42
C VAL A 124 1.32 -1.69 18.38
N LEU A 125 2.14 -2.27 19.27
CA LEU A 125 1.67 -3.22 20.28
C LEU A 125 0.67 -2.57 21.24
N THR A 126 0.94 -1.35 21.68
CA THR A 126 0.00 -0.60 22.52
C THR A 126 -1.35 -0.41 21.84
N LEU A 127 -1.38 -0.05 20.56
CA LEU A 127 -2.62 0.07 19.79
C LEU A 127 -3.37 -1.28 19.68
N TRP A 128 -2.64 -2.37 19.59
CA TRP A 128 -3.22 -3.72 19.56
C TRP A 128 -3.81 -4.11 20.93
N ASP A 129 -3.08 -3.87 22.03
CA ASP A 129 -3.54 -4.15 23.39
C ASP A 129 -4.78 -3.32 23.76
N GLU A 130 -4.86 -2.07 23.29
CA GLU A 130 -6.01 -1.19 23.43
C GLU A 130 -7.20 -1.58 22.50
N GLY A 131 -7.03 -2.60 21.65
CA GLY A 131 -8.04 -3.04 20.70
C GLY A 131 -8.33 -2.07 19.55
N LYS A 132 -7.47 -1.03 19.37
CA LYS A 132 -7.59 -0.04 18.29
C LYS A 132 -7.24 -0.61 16.93
N ILE A 133 -6.35 -1.59 16.89
CA ILE A 133 -6.01 -2.35 15.68
C ILE A 133 -6.29 -3.83 15.92
N LYS A 134 -6.84 -4.51 14.91
CA LYS A 134 -7.19 -5.94 14.95
C LYS A 134 -6.70 -6.62 13.69
N PRO A 135 -5.41 -7.02 13.64
CA PRO A 135 -4.84 -7.67 12.47
C PRO A 135 -5.61 -8.96 12.14
N ARG A 136 -6.15 -9.03 10.93
CA ARG A 136 -6.84 -10.23 10.46
C ARG A 136 -5.83 -11.28 10.03
N VAL A 137 -5.97 -12.50 10.55
CA VAL A 137 -5.28 -13.69 10.05
C VAL A 137 -6.22 -14.41 9.09
N ASP A 138 -5.79 -14.63 7.86
CA ASP A 138 -6.52 -15.36 6.84
C ASP A 138 -6.37 -16.86 7.05
N MET A 139 -5.12 -17.34 7.11
CA MET A 139 -4.79 -18.74 7.28
C MET A 139 -3.41 -18.93 7.90
N SER A 140 -3.25 -20.03 8.64
CA SER A 140 -1.97 -20.48 9.15
C SER A 140 -1.59 -21.81 8.50
N TYR A 141 -0.32 -21.94 8.09
CA TYR A 141 0.23 -23.17 7.51
C TYR A 141 1.40 -23.68 8.36
N PRO A 142 1.63 -25.00 8.45
CA PRO A 142 2.89 -25.50 9.00
C PRO A 142 4.06 -25.14 8.07
N PHE A 143 5.27 -25.07 8.60
CA PHE A 143 6.46 -24.77 7.78
C PHE A 143 6.64 -25.71 6.58
N THR A 144 6.22 -26.97 6.71
CA THR A 144 6.24 -27.96 5.63
C THR A 144 5.37 -27.58 4.43
N GLN A 145 4.38 -26.68 4.62
CA GLN A 145 3.47 -26.19 3.60
C GLN A 145 3.76 -24.73 3.21
N ALA A 146 4.98 -24.24 3.43
CA ALA A 146 5.36 -22.85 3.07
C ALA A 146 5.10 -22.52 1.59
N ALA A 147 5.25 -23.51 0.69
CA ALA A 147 4.95 -23.32 -0.74
C ALA A 147 3.46 -23.00 -0.99
N ASP A 148 2.54 -23.60 -0.24
CA ASP A 148 1.11 -23.35 -0.36
C ASP A 148 0.73 -21.96 0.21
N ALA A 149 1.35 -21.58 1.33
CA ALA A 149 1.22 -20.25 1.90
C ALA A 149 1.65 -19.16 0.90
N HIS A 150 2.79 -19.33 0.25
CA HIS A 150 3.26 -18.43 -0.80
C HIS A 150 2.33 -18.41 -2.02
N ARG A 151 1.86 -19.57 -2.46
CA ARG A 151 0.92 -19.69 -3.59
C ARG A 151 -0.36 -18.89 -3.32
N ARG A 152 -0.92 -19.01 -2.12
CA ARG A 152 -2.10 -18.27 -1.70
C ARG A 152 -1.93 -16.75 -1.81
N ILE A 153 -0.79 -16.25 -1.37
CA ILE A 153 -0.44 -14.82 -1.48
C ILE A 153 -0.27 -14.41 -2.95
N LEU A 154 0.49 -15.17 -3.74
CA LEU A 154 0.75 -14.88 -5.16
C LEU A 154 -0.53 -14.89 -6.00
N GLN A 155 -1.49 -15.75 -5.64
CA GLN A 155 -2.81 -15.82 -6.28
C GLN A 155 -3.78 -14.75 -5.75
N ARG A 156 -3.34 -13.91 -4.78
CA ARG A 156 -4.16 -12.86 -4.17
C ARG A 156 -5.46 -13.36 -3.53
N GLN A 157 -5.48 -14.61 -3.06
CA GLN A 157 -6.65 -15.24 -2.43
C GLN A 157 -6.79 -14.85 -0.96
N ASN A 158 -5.70 -14.42 -0.33
CA ASN A 158 -5.69 -14.08 1.10
C ASN A 158 -6.53 -12.83 1.42
N ILE A 159 -7.21 -12.90 2.57
CA ILE A 159 -7.93 -11.76 3.19
C ILE A 159 -7.37 -11.58 4.59
N GLY A 160 -6.26 -10.87 4.67
CA GLY A 160 -5.46 -10.72 5.88
C GLY A 160 -4.06 -11.34 5.75
N LYS A 161 -3.44 -11.61 6.88
CA LYS A 161 -2.09 -12.18 6.96
C LYS A 161 -2.12 -13.69 6.79
N VAL A 162 -1.16 -14.22 6.06
CA VAL A 162 -0.87 -15.67 6.00
C VAL A 162 0.30 -15.95 6.92
N LEU A 163 0.12 -16.86 7.85
CA LEU A 163 1.12 -17.21 8.86
C LEU A 163 1.73 -18.57 8.59
N LEU A 164 3.00 -18.72 8.95
CA LEU A 164 3.67 -20.01 9.07
C LEU A 164 3.85 -20.32 10.56
N LYS A 165 3.57 -21.57 10.93
CA LYS A 165 3.73 -22.09 12.30
C LYS A 165 4.66 -23.29 12.29
N PRO A 166 5.44 -23.48 13.37
CA PRO A 166 6.23 -24.70 13.57
C PRO A 166 5.39 -25.96 13.51
#